data_f99b65c54617956a9dcdf66d59506440
#
_entry.id   f99b65c54617956a9dcdf66d59506440
#
_cell.length_a   1.000
_cell.length_b   1.000
_cell.length_c   1.000
_cell.angle_alpha   90.00
_cell.angle_beta   90.00
_cell.angle_gamma   90.00
#
_symmetry.space_group_name_H-M   'P 1'
#
loop_
_entity.id
_entity.type
_entity.pdbx_description
1 polymer ?
#
loop_
_entity_poly.entity_id
_entity_poly.type
_entity_poly.pdbx_seq_one_letter_code
_entity_poly.pdbx_strand_id
1 'polypeptide(L)'
;MAVLSQKGAIFSQGYAIEISGTIPVNAGVSSSSALVVAWIRFLVEAQEAQWTVTDSQIGEWAYEAEVLYFDQPGGLMDQYTIAQGGMIYIDTQRGYTTKLTPKMGTLILAESGIAKQTLRVLQNARNFAQNAIEEVKSQAPHFDLKKASEHDYLKYLPVVSDTYKPYWYAAIYNHLIT
;
A
#
# COMPACT_ATOMS: atom_id res chain seq x y z
N MET A 1 -11.77 0.68 13.90
CA MET A 1 -13.18 0.38 14.31
C MET A 1 -14.18 0.80 13.25
N ALA A 2 -14.21 2.04 12.74
CA ALA A 2 -15.21 2.50 11.75
C ALA A 2 -15.34 1.56 10.52
N VAL A 3 -14.24 1.17 9.91
CA VAL A 3 -14.23 0.22 8.77
C VAL A 3 -14.89 -1.11 9.14
N LEU A 4 -14.51 -1.71 10.28
CA LEU A 4 -15.08 -2.99 10.72
C LEU A 4 -16.57 -2.89 11.08
N SER A 5 -17.02 -1.76 11.65
CA SER A 5 -18.45 -1.52 11.88
C SER A 5 -19.25 -1.54 10.57
N GLN A 6 -18.71 -1.00 9.49
CA GLN A 6 -19.32 -1.07 8.16
C GLN A 6 -19.38 -2.51 7.59
N LYS A 7 -18.47 -3.38 8.05
CA LYS A 7 -18.45 -4.81 7.69
C LYS A 7 -19.35 -5.66 8.62
N GLY A 8 -19.99 -5.04 9.62
CA GLY A 8 -20.91 -5.71 10.53
C GLY A 8 -20.34 -6.06 11.91
N ALA A 9 -19.12 -5.56 12.25
CA ALA A 9 -18.58 -5.75 13.60
C ALA A 9 -19.41 -5.04 14.66
N ILE A 10 -19.67 -5.74 15.77
CA ILE A 10 -20.36 -5.20 16.94
C ILE A 10 -19.35 -5.04 18.07
N PHE A 11 -19.20 -3.82 18.57
CA PHE A 11 -18.32 -3.51 19.69
C PHE A 11 -19.16 -3.29 20.94
N SER A 12 -19.44 -4.39 21.65
CA SER A 12 -20.31 -4.40 22.84
C SER A 12 -19.57 -4.03 24.13
N GLN A 13 -18.23 -4.08 24.12
CA GLN A 13 -17.39 -3.80 25.30
C GLN A 13 -16.12 -3.06 24.92
N GLY A 14 -15.51 -2.43 25.92
CA GLY A 14 -14.15 -1.85 25.82
C GLY A 14 -13.09 -2.85 26.27
N TYR A 15 -11.85 -2.62 25.84
CA TYR A 15 -10.67 -3.44 26.19
C TYR A 15 -9.57 -2.57 26.78
N ALA A 16 -8.92 -3.05 27.82
CA ALA A 16 -7.62 -2.53 28.22
C ALA A 16 -6.55 -3.26 27.40
N ILE A 17 -5.72 -2.51 26.66
CA ILE A 17 -4.81 -3.07 25.66
C ILE A 17 -3.40 -2.63 25.96
N GLU A 18 -2.50 -3.59 25.99
CA GLU A 18 -1.05 -3.37 26.00
C GLU A 18 -0.48 -3.79 24.65
N ILE A 19 0.31 -2.91 24.04
CA ILE A 19 0.95 -3.15 22.75
C ILE A 19 2.45 -3.23 22.96
N SER A 20 3.05 -4.35 22.59
CA SER A 20 4.49 -4.56 22.59
C SER A 20 4.94 -5.17 21.26
N GLY A 21 6.19 -4.94 20.88
CA GLY A 21 6.73 -5.49 19.65
C GLY A 21 8.22 -5.20 19.47
N THR A 22 8.84 -5.94 18.55
CA THR A 22 10.27 -5.81 18.22
C THR A 22 10.51 -5.17 16.85
N ILE A 23 9.44 -4.81 16.11
CA ILE A 23 9.56 -4.16 14.83
C ILE A 23 10.02 -2.71 15.04
N PRO A 24 11.17 -2.29 14.46
CA PRO A 24 11.67 -0.94 14.64
C PRO A 24 10.71 0.08 14.02
N VAL A 25 10.36 1.09 14.81
CA VAL A 25 9.43 2.15 14.39
C VAL A 25 10.14 3.15 13.49
N ASN A 26 9.48 3.59 12.41
CA ASN A 26 10.02 4.53 11.42
C ASN A 26 11.28 4.07 10.66
N ALA A 27 11.59 2.78 10.70
CA ALA A 27 12.75 2.20 10.01
C ALA A 27 12.45 1.75 8.55
N GLY A 28 11.26 2.02 8.04
CA GLY A 28 10.89 1.67 6.66
C GLY A 28 10.48 0.20 6.47
N VAL A 29 10.13 -0.49 7.54
CA VAL A 29 9.70 -1.91 7.55
C VAL A 29 8.22 -2.06 7.91
N SER A 30 7.41 -1.10 7.51
CA SER A 30 5.93 -1.14 7.61
C SER A 30 5.40 -1.38 9.03
N SER A 31 6.05 -0.78 10.04
CA SER A 31 5.63 -0.94 11.45
C SER A 31 4.20 -0.43 11.71
N SER A 32 3.75 0.61 11.01
CA SER A 32 2.37 1.12 11.10
C SER A 32 1.37 0.09 10.59
N SER A 33 1.60 -0.45 9.41
CA SER A 33 0.72 -1.47 8.81
C SER A 33 0.70 -2.76 9.64
N ALA A 34 1.85 -3.13 10.25
CA ALA A 34 1.90 -4.26 11.17
C ALA A 34 1.00 -4.07 12.39
N LEU A 35 1.00 -2.85 12.96
CA LEU A 35 0.11 -2.51 14.07
C LEU A 35 -1.36 -2.53 13.65
N VAL A 36 -1.69 -1.95 12.49
CA VAL A 36 -3.07 -1.90 12.00
C VAL A 36 -3.59 -3.31 11.69
N VAL A 37 -2.79 -4.16 11.04
CA VAL A 37 -3.17 -5.56 10.77
C VAL A 37 -3.39 -6.35 12.06
N ALA A 38 -2.48 -6.22 13.03
CA ALA A 38 -2.64 -6.87 14.33
C ALA A 38 -3.90 -6.38 15.06
N TRP A 39 -4.16 -5.08 15.02
CA TRP A 39 -5.36 -4.48 15.61
C TRP A 39 -6.66 -4.98 14.97
N ILE A 40 -6.71 -5.06 13.63
CA ILE A 40 -7.87 -5.59 12.91
C ILE A 40 -8.09 -7.06 13.24
N ARG A 41 -7.02 -7.86 13.27
CA ARG A 41 -7.11 -9.27 13.63
C ARG A 41 -7.64 -9.44 15.05
N PHE A 42 -7.13 -8.69 16.02
CA PHE A 42 -7.66 -8.66 17.37
C PHE A 42 -9.16 -8.33 17.41
N LEU A 43 -9.58 -7.27 16.72
CA LEU A 43 -10.97 -6.85 16.69
C LEU A 43 -11.90 -7.88 16.03
N VAL A 44 -11.43 -8.64 15.06
CA VAL A 44 -12.16 -9.75 14.43
C VAL A 44 -12.30 -10.92 15.40
N GLU A 45 -11.21 -11.30 16.08
CA GLU A 45 -11.20 -12.39 17.06
C GLU A 45 -12.01 -12.05 18.32
N ALA A 46 -12.11 -10.77 18.68
CA ALA A 46 -12.86 -10.29 19.83
C ALA A 46 -14.38 -10.19 19.59
N GLN A 47 -14.88 -10.53 18.39
CA GLN A 47 -16.32 -10.57 18.16
C GLN A 47 -16.97 -11.74 18.93
N GLU A 48 -18.15 -11.49 19.51
CA GLU A 48 -18.94 -12.54 20.20
C GLU A 48 -19.41 -13.61 19.21
N ALA A 49 -19.81 -13.23 18.01
CA ALA A 49 -20.11 -14.14 16.93
C ALA A 49 -18.83 -14.50 16.18
N GLN A 50 -18.62 -15.80 15.94
CA GLN A 50 -17.46 -16.25 15.20
C GLN A 50 -17.50 -15.72 13.75
N TRP A 51 -16.53 -14.89 13.40
CA TRP A 51 -16.33 -14.43 12.05
C TRP A 51 -15.31 -15.31 11.32
N THR A 52 -15.74 -15.90 10.22
CA THR A 52 -14.81 -16.58 9.31
C THR A 52 -14.23 -15.55 8.36
N VAL A 53 -13.04 -15.05 8.66
CA VAL A 53 -12.34 -14.02 7.90
C VAL A 53 -11.03 -14.56 7.39
N THR A 54 -10.76 -14.38 6.10
CA THR A 54 -9.50 -14.78 5.47
C THR A 54 -8.40 -13.77 5.72
N ASP A 55 -7.13 -14.20 5.62
CA ASP A 55 -5.99 -13.30 5.72
C ASP A 55 -6.02 -12.18 4.66
N SER A 56 -6.53 -12.48 3.46
CA SER A 56 -6.73 -11.47 2.41
C SER A 56 -7.74 -10.39 2.83
N GLN A 57 -8.86 -10.77 3.48
CA GLN A 57 -9.83 -9.81 3.99
C GLN A 57 -9.26 -8.97 5.14
N ILE A 58 -8.45 -9.56 6.01
CA ILE A 58 -7.72 -8.79 7.05
C ILE A 58 -6.82 -7.74 6.38
N GLY A 59 -6.06 -8.12 5.34
CA GLY A 59 -5.21 -7.20 4.58
C GLY A 59 -6.02 -6.08 3.91
N GLU A 60 -7.13 -6.41 3.27
CA GLU A 60 -8.04 -5.46 2.64
C GLU A 60 -8.58 -4.44 3.66
N TRP A 61 -9.11 -4.89 4.79
CA TRP A 61 -9.66 -4.01 5.83
C TRP A 61 -8.58 -3.17 6.51
N ALA A 62 -7.36 -3.70 6.62
CA ALA A 62 -6.22 -2.92 7.10
C ALA A 62 -5.83 -1.81 6.11
N TYR A 63 -5.83 -2.11 4.81
CA TYR A 63 -5.62 -1.12 3.76
C TYR A 63 -6.73 -0.05 3.75
N GLU A 64 -8.00 -0.46 3.83
CA GLU A 64 -9.12 0.48 3.96
C GLU A 64 -8.95 1.40 5.18
N ALA A 65 -8.55 0.84 6.33
CA ALA A 65 -8.45 1.59 7.58
C ALA A 65 -7.22 2.51 7.65
N GLU A 66 -6.06 2.09 7.11
CA GLU A 66 -4.82 2.85 7.20
C GLU A 66 -4.67 3.86 6.04
N VAL A 67 -5.09 3.47 4.84
CA VAL A 67 -4.82 4.23 3.62
C VAL A 67 -6.07 4.96 3.13
N LEU A 68 -7.16 4.23 2.82
CA LEU A 68 -8.32 4.83 2.17
C LEU A 68 -9.11 5.75 3.12
N TYR A 69 -9.31 5.35 4.35
CA TYR A 69 -10.07 6.13 5.34
C TYR A 69 -9.46 7.51 5.64
N PHE A 70 -8.14 7.61 5.58
CA PHE A 70 -7.40 8.85 5.84
C PHE A 70 -6.85 9.51 4.56
N ASP A 71 -7.20 9.01 3.37
CA ASP A 71 -6.66 9.47 2.08
C ASP A 71 -5.12 9.57 2.08
N GLN A 72 -4.45 8.54 2.63
CA GLN A 72 -3.00 8.52 2.74
C GLN A 72 -2.36 8.09 1.41
N PRO A 73 -1.16 8.58 1.09
CA PRO A 73 -0.41 8.15 -0.08
C PRO A 73 0.23 6.79 0.18
N GLY A 74 -0.51 5.72 -0.06
CA GLY A 74 -0.03 4.36 0.14
C GLY A 74 -0.70 3.38 -0.80
N GLY A 75 -0.04 2.24 -1.04
CA GLY A 75 -0.59 1.08 -1.73
C GLY A 75 -1.05 0.00 -0.73
N LEU A 76 -1.62 -1.06 -1.25
CA LEU A 76 -2.16 -2.18 -0.47
C LEU A 76 -1.10 -3.23 -0.07
N MET A 77 0.13 -3.11 -0.59
CA MET A 77 1.15 -4.15 -0.53
C MET A 77 1.52 -4.53 0.91
N ASP A 78 1.74 -3.55 1.76
CA ASP A 78 2.19 -3.77 3.14
C ASP A 78 1.15 -4.54 3.95
N GLN A 79 -0.10 -4.10 3.92
CA GLN A 79 -1.18 -4.71 4.69
C GLN A 79 -1.48 -6.13 4.24
N TYR A 80 -1.49 -6.38 2.92
CA TYR A 80 -1.72 -7.72 2.38
C TYR A 80 -0.58 -8.67 2.70
N THR A 81 0.67 -8.21 2.57
CA THR A 81 1.85 -9.04 2.87
C THR A 81 1.92 -9.40 4.34
N ILE A 82 1.67 -8.44 5.23
CA ILE A 82 1.69 -8.66 6.68
C ILE A 82 0.55 -9.60 7.10
N ALA A 83 -0.65 -9.40 6.57
CA ALA A 83 -1.81 -10.23 6.93
C ALA A 83 -1.63 -11.69 6.50
N GLN A 84 -1.08 -11.94 5.31
CA GLN A 84 -0.92 -13.28 4.75
C GLN A 84 0.38 -13.97 5.17
N GLY A 85 1.40 -13.19 5.54
CA GLY A 85 2.70 -13.67 5.94
C GLY A 85 3.52 -14.32 4.82
N GLY A 86 4.82 -14.48 5.05
CA GLY A 86 5.74 -15.05 4.10
C GLY A 86 6.03 -14.14 2.90
N MET A 87 6.25 -14.75 1.75
CA MET A 87 6.42 -14.04 0.49
C MET A 87 5.19 -14.25 -0.39
N ILE A 88 4.65 -13.17 -0.92
CA ILE A 88 3.48 -13.21 -1.79
C ILE A 88 3.73 -12.39 -3.07
N TYR A 89 3.15 -12.84 -4.16
CA TYR A 89 2.91 -12.04 -5.35
C TYR A 89 1.52 -11.42 -5.24
N ILE A 90 1.40 -10.14 -5.57
CA ILE A 90 0.12 -9.42 -5.54
C ILE A 90 -0.16 -8.87 -6.93
N ASP A 91 -1.25 -9.30 -7.56
CA ASP A 91 -1.80 -8.66 -8.75
C ASP A 91 -2.82 -7.59 -8.31
N THR A 92 -2.38 -6.34 -8.32
CA THR A 92 -3.22 -5.21 -7.89
C THR A 92 -4.32 -4.86 -8.87
N GLN A 93 -4.22 -5.33 -10.12
CA GLN A 93 -5.26 -5.10 -11.14
C GLN A 93 -6.41 -6.09 -11.00
N ARG A 94 -6.08 -7.36 -10.74
CA ARG A 94 -7.06 -8.45 -10.63
C ARG A 94 -7.48 -8.72 -9.19
N GLY A 95 -6.78 -8.14 -8.22
CA GLY A 95 -7.11 -8.25 -6.80
C GLY A 95 -6.83 -9.62 -6.20
N TYR A 96 -5.88 -10.39 -6.74
CA TYR A 96 -5.51 -11.67 -6.17
C TYR A 96 -4.07 -11.72 -5.66
N THR A 97 -3.82 -12.64 -4.76
CA THR A 97 -2.49 -12.91 -4.21
C THR A 97 -2.10 -14.37 -4.39
N THR A 98 -0.80 -14.63 -4.57
CA THR A 98 -0.26 -15.99 -4.65
C THR A 98 0.91 -16.10 -3.68
N LYS A 99 0.89 -17.12 -2.81
CA LYS A 99 2.03 -17.43 -1.93
C LYS A 99 3.18 -17.99 -2.75
N LEU A 100 4.37 -17.43 -2.49
CA LEU A 100 5.63 -17.89 -3.08
C LEU A 100 6.44 -18.62 -2.01
N THR A 101 7.14 -19.68 -2.42
CA THR A 101 8.01 -20.48 -1.53
C THR A 101 9.44 -20.55 -2.07
N PRO A 102 10.11 -19.41 -2.29
CA PRO A 102 11.48 -19.41 -2.77
C PRO A 102 12.43 -19.96 -1.70
N LYS A 103 13.51 -20.56 -2.12
CA LYS A 103 14.63 -20.86 -1.23
C LYS A 103 15.38 -19.56 -0.95
N MET A 104 15.12 -18.95 0.17
CA MET A 104 15.79 -17.72 0.58
C MET A 104 16.86 -18.02 1.63
N GLY A 105 17.97 -17.29 1.57
CA GLY A 105 18.96 -17.26 2.63
C GLY A 105 18.52 -16.39 3.82
N THR A 106 19.46 -16.05 4.68
CA THR A 106 19.23 -15.16 5.82
C THR A 106 18.93 -13.73 5.33
N LEU A 107 17.83 -13.15 5.80
CA LEU A 107 17.52 -11.75 5.61
C LEU A 107 18.18 -10.94 6.73
N ILE A 108 18.87 -9.87 6.35
CA ILE A 108 19.51 -8.95 7.31
C ILE A 108 18.81 -7.60 7.19
N LEU A 109 18.30 -7.11 8.31
CA LEU A 109 17.79 -5.75 8.44
C LEU A 109 18.88 -4.88 9.08
N ALA A 110 19.30 -3.83 8.37
CA ALA A 110 20.22 -2.83 8.91
C ALA A 110 19.48 -1.51 9.11
N GLU A 111 19.59 -0.95 10.31
CA GLU A 111 19.02 0.34 10.67
C GLU A 111 20.04 1.46 10.38
N SER A 112 19.63 2.48 9.61
CA SER A 112 20.48 3.60 9.24
C SER A 112 20.61 4.65 10.34
N GLY A 113 19.79 4.59 11.38
CA GLY A 113 19.68 5.63 12.41
C GLY A 113 18.99 6.92 11.93
N ILE A 114 18.48 6.96 10.70
CA ILE A 114 17.78 8.12 10.13
C ILE A 114 16.29 7.80 10.02
N ALA A 115 15.45 8.55 10.72
CA ALA A 115 14.00 8.39 10.65
C ALA A 115 13.47 8.70 9.25
N LYS A 116 12.66 7.80 8.70
CA LYS A 116 12.04 7.96 7.38
C LYS A 116 10.92 9.01 7.42
N GLN A 117 11.04 10.07 6.62
CA GLN A 117 9.96 11.05 6.41
C GLN A 117 8.97 10.55 5.34
N THR A 118 8.29 9.45 5.64
CA THR A 118 7.54 8.67 4.65
C THR A 118 6.40 9.45 4.02
N LEU A 119 5.52 10.05 4.83
CA LEU A 119 4.28 10.66 4.33
C LEU A 119 4.53 11.81 3.37
N ARG A 120 5.42 12.75 3.72
CA ARG A 120 5.69 13.92 2.87
C ARG A 120 6.36 13.53 1.56
N VAL A 121 7.32 12.59 1.59
CA VAL A 121 8.03 12.13 0.39
C VAL A 121 7.09 11.39 -0.54
N LEU A 122 6.28 10.47 -0.02
CA LEU A 122 5.31 9.72 -0.82
C LEU A 122 4.20 10.62 -1.38
N GLN A 123 3.70 11.58 -0.58
CA GLN A 123 2.69 12.53 -1.03
C GLN A 123 3.22 13.38 -2.19
N ASN A 124 4.44 13.91 -2.06
CA ASN A 124 5.05 14.71 -3.12
C ASN A 124 5.27 13.88 -4.39
N ALA A 125 5.80 12.66 -4.27
CA ALA A 125 6.03 11.78 -5.40
C ALA A 125 4.71 11.43 -6.12
N ARG A 126 3.64 11.10 -5.35
CA ARG A 126 2.30 10.86 -5.88
C ARG A 126 1.76 12.08 -6.62
N ASN A 127 1.81 13.26 -5.99
CA ASN A 127 1.30 14.49 -6.59
C ASN A 127 2.05 14.83 -7.88
N PHE A 128 3.37 14.71 -7.90
CA PHE A 128 4.16 15.01 -9.09
C PHE A 128 3.91 14.01 -10.23
N ALA A 129 3.74 12.73 -9.91
CA ALA A 129 3.34 11.74 -10.91
C ALA A 129 1.93 12.02 -11.46
N GLN A 130 0.98 12.39 -10.60
CA GLN A 130 -0.37 12.76 -11.03
C GLN A 130 -0.37 14.00 -11.90
N ASN A 131 0.37 15.04 -11.52
CA ASN A 131 0.49 16.27 -12.33
C ASN A 131 1.08 15.96 -13.72
N ALA A 132 2.12 15.11 -13.79
CA ALA A 132 2.67 14.66 -15.07
C ALA A 132 1.59 13.97 -15.95
N ILE A 133 0.80 13.09 -15.37
CA ILE A 133 -0.30 12.39 -16.06
C ILE A 133 -1.38 13.38 -16.51
N GLU A 134 -1.71 14.37 -15.69
CA GLU A 134 -2.70 15.41 -16.03
C GLU A 134 -2.23 16.29 -17.18
N GLU A 135 -0.96 16.69 -17.22
CA GLU A 135 -0.38 17.41 -18.36
C GLU A 135 -0.51 16.59 -19.65
N VAL A 136 -0.23 15.28 -19.61
CA VAL A 136 -0.43 14.40 -20.78
C VAL A 136 -1.91 14.29 -21.13
N LYS A 137 -2.79 14.09 -20.16
CA LYS A 137 -4.23 13.99 -20.41
C LYS A 137 -4.85 15.27 -20.96
N SER A 138 -4.28 16.44 -20.68
CA SER A 138 -4.72 17.71 -21.26
C SER A 138 -4.62 17.72 -22.80
N GLN A 139 -3.65 16.99 -23.35
CA GLN A 139 -3.47 16.84 -24.81
C GLN A 139 -3.98 15.49 -25.34
N ALA A 140 -4.07 14.49 -24.49
CA ALA A 140 -4.55 13.16 -24.84
C ALA A 140 -5.58 12.66 -23.78
N PRO A 141 -6.84 13.12 -23.82
CA PRO A 141 -7.84 12.83 -22.79
C PRO A 141 -8.11 11.33 -22.59
N HIS A 142 -7.85 10.50 -23.59
CA HIS A 142 -8.04 9.05 -23.55
C HIS A 142 -6.77 8.28 -23.09
N PHE A 143 -5.71 8.99 -22.70
CA PHE A 143 -4.49 8.33 -22.21
C PHE A 143 -4.80 7.49 -20.96
N ASP A 144 -4.38 6.23 -21.01
CA ASP A 144 -4.53 5.26 -19.91
C ASP A 144 -3.15 4.74 -19.53
N LEU A 145 -2.68 5.10 -18.33
CA LEU A 145 -1.38 4.67 -17.83
C LEU A 145 -1.24 3.15 -17.79
N LYS A 146 -2.32 2.41 -17.51
CA LYS A 146 -2.32 0.94 -17.45
C LYS A 146 -2.03 0.26 -18.79
N LYS A 147 -2.17 0.99 -19.89
CA LYS A 147 -1.90 0.53 -21.26
C LYS A 147 -0.70 1.23 -21.88
N ALA A 148 -0.03 2.08 -21.11
CA ALA A 148 1.07 2.87 -21.60
C ALA A 148 2.28 2.00 -21.97
N SER A 149 2.99 2.43 -23.00
CA SER A 149 4.19 1.80 -23.53
C SER A 149 5.39 2.74 -23.46
N GLU A 150 6.59 2.22 -23.72
CA GLU A 150 7.79 3.05 -23.89
C GLU A 150 7.63 4.07 -25.02
N HIS A 151 6.90 3.73 -26.07
CA HIS A 151 6.56 4.67 -27.14
C HIS A 151 5.75 5.85 -26.60
N ASP A 152 4.80 5.61 -25.71
CA ASP A 152 4.01 6.69 -25.09
C ASP A 152 4.86 7.58 -24.19
N TYR A 153 5.84 6.99 -23.49
CA TYR A 153 6.81 7.78 -22.73
C TYR A 153 7.51 8.82 -23.61
N LEU A 154 8.10 8.38 -24.72
CA LEU A 154 8.85 9.26 -25.65
C LEU A 154 7.93 10.28 -26.32
N LYS A 155 6.74 9.84 -26.75
CA LYS A 155 5.74 10.68 -27.43
C LYS A 155 5.29 11.85 -26.57
N TYR A 156 5.03 11.63 -25.29
CA TYR A 156 4.49 12.66 -24.39
C TYR A 156 5.55 13.37 -23.55
N LEU A 157 6.80 12.93 -23.59
CA LEU A 157 7.90 13.58 -22.85
C LEU A 157 8.03 15.11 -23.13
N PRO A 158 7.84 15.61 -24.37
CA PRO A 158 7.88 17.05 -24.66
C PRO A 158 6.72 17.85 -24.04
N VAL A 159 5.62 17.18 -23.69
CA VAL A 159 4.41 17.79 -23.10
C VAL A 159 4.57 17.99 -21.60
N VAL A 160 5.36 17.12 -20.97
CA VAL A 160 5.54 17.12 -19.52
C VAL A 160 6.54 18.18 -19.10
N SER A 161 6.17 19.02 -18.14
CA SER A 161 7.05 20.04 -17.54
C SER A 161 8.32 19.43 -16.98
N ASP A 162 9.44 20.12 -17.07
CA ASP A 162 10.76 19.60 -16.64
C ASP A 162 10.77 19.11 -15.19
N THR A 163 10.03 19.78 -14.30
CA THR A 163 9.87 19.38 -12.90
C THR A 163 9.25 18.00 -12.74
N TYR A 164 8.36 17.58 -13.65
CA TYR A 164 7.62 16.33 -13.56
C TYR A 164 8.18 15.21 -14.44
N LYS A 165 9.13 15.49 -15.34
CA LYS A 165 9.73 14.47 -16.21
C LYS A 165 10.30 13.25 -15.48
N PRO A 166 11.01 13.37 -14.34
CA PRO A 166 11.48 12.22 -13.59
C PRO A 166 10.32 11.34 -13.06
N TYR A 167 9.21 11.95 -12.69
CA TYR A 167 8.02 11.27 -12.20
C TYR A 167 7.19 10.66 -13.32
N TRP A 168 7.18 11.29 -14.49
CA TRP A 168 6.63 10.71 -15.72
C TRP A 168 7.40 9.44 -16.12
N TYR A 169 8.72 9.51 -16.11
CA TYR A 169 9.58 8.33 -16.31
C TYR A 169 9.20 7.21 -15.34
N ALA A 170 9.18 7.50 -14.04
CA ALA A 170 8.87 6.51 -13.02
C ALA A 170 7.45 5.93 -13.18
N ALA A 171 6.45 6.75 -13.52
CA ALA A 171 5.08 6.30 -13.72
C ALA A 171 4.95 5.27 -14.86
N ILE A 172 5.62 5.53 -16.00
CA ILE A 172 5.58 4.62 -17.16
C ILE A 172 6.41 3.36 -16.88
N TYR A 173 7.67 3.49 -16.45
CA TYR A 173 8.55 2.34 -16.31
C TYR A 173 8.21 1.45 -15.12
N ASN A 174 7.69 1.99 -14.03
CA ASN A 174 7.15 1.15 -12.95
C ASN A 174 5.98 0.29 -13.43
N HIS A 175 5.13 0.84 -14.31
CA HIS A 175 4.04 0.08 -14.91
C HIS A 175 4.54 -1.01 -15.88
N LEU A 176 5.60 -0.75 -16.65
CA LEU A 176 6.14 -1.74 -17.62
C LEU A 176 6.91 -2.89 -16.96
N ILE A 177 7.44 -2.68 -15.74
CA ILE A 177 8.24 -3.68 -15.02
C ILE A 177 7.35 -4.58 -14.14
N THR A 178 6.16 -4.14 -13.76
CA THR A 178 5.21 -4.89 -12.93
C THR A 178 4.19 -5.64 -13.78
#